data_703ad09769c354f1e0b7eb1b072d83fe
#
_entry.id   703ad09769c354f1e0b7eb1b072d83fe
#
_cell.length_a   1.000
_cell.length_b   1.000
_cell.length_c   1.000
_cell.angle_alpha   90.00
_cell.angle_beta   90.00
_cell.angle_gamma   90.00
#
_symmetry.space_group_name_H-M   'P 1'
#
loop_
_entity.id
_entity.type
_entity.pdbx_description
1 polymer ?
#
loop_
_entity_poly.entity_id
_entity_poly.type
_entity_poly.pdbx_seq_one_letter_code
_entity_poly.pdbx_strand_id
1 'polypeptide(L)'
;MEALGTAYQSRSKYVHQLRRLPDAVTLGHGHGEIAIEGRTTHLTLQGLSRLMRSVIIEFVLRQPSVEREPYNYHMERSGVVQVRMAPQFWVGRAEGDITKAGRDKLEGFLQQLASCLLKEPDAVVTDLRPVLRAACEFVPRLEKRLRLPYLALHALFNMHVARQDLAEMSSAIEALIQEELGEPSSEALLAHAVSGQTVPWSLEAHRAALSNYLRRRAAANGLRFPRLFEAALALELAERLRGVGDMEGCREVVALAVENHPGHPGLLEAETNLLLASPIRWHDIMLPAAEDAQAQRA
;
A
#
# COMPACT_ATOMS: atom_id res chain seq x y z
N MET A 1 3.53 27.12 20.14
CA MET A 1 2.23 27.62 20.65
C MET A 1 1.65 28.73 19.74
N GLU A 2 2.45 29.69 19.31
CA GLU A 2 2.01 30.78 18.44
C GLU A 2 1.37 30.33 17.11
N ALA A 3 2.00 29.41 16.38
CA ALA A 3 1.50 28.88 15.12
C ALA A 3 0.13 28.17 15.25
N LEU A 4 -0.11 27.48 16.36
CA LEU A 4 -1.43 26.87 16.67
C LEU A 4 -2.50 27.91 16.93
N GLY A 5 -2.15 28.96 17.67
CA GLY A 5 -3.05 30.11 17.89
C GLY A 5 -3.45 30.79 16.59
N THR A 6 -2.47 30.98 15.70
CA THR A 6 -2.69 31.54 14.37
C THR A 6 -3.57 30.65 13.48
N ALA A 7 -3.35 29.32 13.52
CA ALA A 7 -4.18 28.35 12.78
C ALA A 7 -5.63 28.36 13.26
N TYR A 8 -5.86 28.41 14.59
CA TYR A 8 -7.19 28.51 15.16
C TYR A 8 -7.92 29.79 14.75
N GLN A 9 -7.22 30.95 14.81
CA GLN A 9 -7.79 32.22 14.39
C GLN A 9 -8.13 32.22 12.87
N SER A 10 -7.25 31.66 12.05
CA SER A 10 -7.48 31.55 10.60
C SER A 10 -8.69 30.67 10.29
N ARG A 11 -8.82 29.51 10.97
CA ARG A 11 -10.01 28.66 10.87
C ARG A 11 -11.28 29.40 11.27
N SER A 12 -11.25 30.11 12.41
CA SER A 12 -12.42 30.85 12.90
C SER A 12 -12.87 31.92 11.91
N LYS A 13 -11.93 32.67 11.34
CA LYS A 13 -12.24 33.68 10.29
C LYS A 13 -12.78 33.05 9.02
N TYR A 14 -12.25 31.90 8.61
CA TYR A 14 -12.75 31.17 7.45
C TYR A 14 -14.18 30.65 7.66
N VAL A 15 -14.42 29.99 8.78
CA VAL A 15 -15.73 29.37 9.07
C VAL A 15 -16.82 30.39 9.36
N HIS A 16 -16.51 31.41 10.15
CA HIS A 16 -17.51 32.36 10.61
C HIS A 16 -17.62 33.63 9.80
N GLN A 17 -16.57 34.00 9.06
CA GLN A 17 -16.53 35.24 8.29
C GLN A 17 -16.31 34.99 6.79
N LEU A 18 -16.23 33.73 6.34
CA LEU A 18 -15.96 33.32 4.96
C LEU A 18 -14.70 33.99 4.37
N ARG A 19 -13.75 34.33 5.22
CA ARG A 19 -12.47 34.88 4.77
C ARG A 19 -11.58 33.78 4.23
N ARG A 20 -10.93 34.03 3.09
CA ARG A 20 -9.97 33.09 2.49
C ARG A 20 -8.82 32.80 3.46
N LEU A 21 -8.39 31.55 3.51
CA LEU A 21 -7.19 31.17 4.25
C LEU A 21 -5.97 31.89 3.64
N PRO A 22 -4.96 32.26 4.46
CA PRO A 22 -3.71 32.80 3.96
C PRO A 22 -3.07 31.87 2.94
N ASP A 23 -2.48 32.42 1.87
CA ASP A 23 -1.80 31.64 0.83
C ASP A 23 -0.64 30.82 1.40
N ALA A 24 0.04 31.33 2.43
CA ALA A 24 1.07 30.60 3.19
C ALA A 24 0.56 29.27 3.80
N VAL A 25 -0.74 29.16 4.10
CA VAL A 25 -1.35 27.94 4.65
C VAL A 25 -1.72 26.95 3.54
N THR A 26 -2.17 27.45 2.38
CA THR A 26 -2.77 26.65 1.31
C THR A 26 -1.83 26.35 0.15
N LEU A 27 -0.93 27.27 -0.15
CA LEU A 27 -0.01 27.21 -1.29
C LEU A 27 1.43 26.98 -0.86
N GLY A 28 1.67 26.39 0.31
CA GLY A 28 3.00 26.22 0.89
C GLY A 28 4.08 26.04 -0.19
N HIS A 29 4.81 27.09 -0.46
CA HIS A 29 5.98 27.08 -1.34
C HIS A 29 7.08 26.32 -0.62
N GLY A 30 7.15 25.04 -0.83
CA GLY A 30 8.04 24.14 -0.14
C GLY A 30 7.28 23.32 0.91
N HIS A 31 7.68 22.06 1.06
CA HIS A 31 7.07 21.04 1.89
C HIS A 31 7.32 21.27 3.40
N GLY A 32 7.36 22.52 3.83
CA GLY A 32 7.55 22.89 5.22
C GLY A 32 6.28 22.75 6.05
N GLU A 33 6.42 22.30 7.27
CA GLU A 33 5.33 22.23 8.26
C GLU A 33 4.89 23.62 8.72
N ILE A 34 5.78 24.58 8.59
CA ILE A 34 5.63 25.97 9.03
C ILE A 34 5.97 26.89 7.86
N ALA A 35 5.11 27.86 7.61
CA ALA A 35 5.35 28.96 6.69
C ALA A 35 5.47 30.28 7.47
N ILE A 36 6.37 31.13 7.07
CA ILE A 36 6.56 32.46 7.67
C ILE A 36 6.14 33.51 6.63
N GLU A 37 5.12 34.28 6.96
CA GLU A 37 4.64 35.40 6.14
C GLU A 37 4.86 36.71 6.94
N GLY A 38 5.84 37.48 6.51
CA GLY A 38 6.26 38.68 7.24
C GLY A 38 6.80 38.35 8.63
N ARG A 39 6.07 38.73 9.68
CA ARG A 39 6.40 38.42 11.09
C ARG A 39 5.51 37.34 11.69
N THR A 40 4.60 36.76 10.90
CA THR A 40 3.61 35.80 11.39
C THR A 40 4.01 34.39 10.99
N THR A 41 4.01 33.49 11.96
CA THR A 41 4.27 32.07 11.74
C THR A 41 2.95 31.35 11.56
N HIS A 42 2.80 30.70 10.41
CA HIS A 42 1.64 29.90 10.06
C HIS A 42 1.98 28.42 10.07
N LEU A 43 1.07 27.59 10.59
CA LEU A 43 1.12 26.15 10.39
C LEU A 43 0.49 25.86 9.04
N THR A 44 1.22 25.18 8.16
CA THR A 44 0.69 24.75 6.86
C THR A 44 -0.35 23.65 7.04
N LEU A 45 -1.16 23.35 6.02
CA LEU A 45 -2.08 22.22 6.06
C LEU A 45 -1.34 20.89 6.26
N GLN A 46 -0.15 20.77 5.68
CA GLN A 46 0.71 19.60 5.86
C GLN A 46 1.21 19.50 7.31
N GLY A 47 1.70 20.59 7.87
CA GLY A 47 2.13 20.63 9.28
C GLY A 47 0.99 20.37 10.26
N LEU A 48 -0.22 20.87 9.95
CA LEU A 48 -1.41 20.56 10.74
C LEU A 48 -1.78 19.09 10.66
N SER A 49 -1.75 18.50 9.46
CA SER A 49 -2.02 17.07 9.25
C SER A 49 -1.02 16.20 10.02
N ARG A 50 0.27 16.50 9.95
CA ARG A 50 1.32 15.79 10.71
C ARG A 50 1.13 15.93 12.21
N LEU A 51 0.85 17.13 12.68
CA LEU A 51 0.58 17.36 14.11
C LEU A 51 -0.63 16.56 14.59
N MET A 52 -1.74 16.62 13.85
CA MET A 52 -2.94 15.86 14.19
C MET A 52 -2.69 14.35 14.19
N ARG A 53 -1.96 13.85 13.20
CA ARG A 53 -1.53 12.45 13.17
C ARG A 53 -0.73 12.08 14.40
N SER A 54 0.29 12.87 14.75
CA SER A 54 1.13 12.62 15.93
C SER A 54 0.30 12.63 17.21
N VAL A 55 -0.64 13.56 17.36
CA VAL A 55 -1.54 13.64 18.52
C VAL A 55 -2.43 12.40 18.60
N ILE A 56 -3.00 11.95 17.47
CA ILE A 56 -3.86 10.76 17.44
C ILE A 56 -3.06 9.51 17.79
N ILE A 57 -1.87 9.34 17.21
CA ILE A 57 -0.99 8.20 17.48
C ILE A 57 -0.61 8.19 18.97
N GLU A 58 -0.15 9.31 19.48
CA GLU A 58 0.24 9.42 20.91
C GLU A 58 -0.95 9.14 21.83
N PHE A 59 -2.15 9.63 21.47
CA PHE A 59 -3.36 9.32 22.20
C PHE A 59 -3.66 7.82 22.20
N VAL A 60 -3.60 7.17 21.05
CA VAL A 60 -3.86 5.73 20.91
C VAL A 60 -2.82 4.90 21.66
N LEU A 61 -1.53 5.25 21.54
CA LEU A 61 -0.44 4.53 22.22
C LEU A 61 -0.50 4.65 23.74
N ARG A 62 -1.08 5.74 24.26
CA ARG A 62 -1.28 5.93 25.72
C ARG A 62 -2.52 5.23 26.26
N GLN A 63 -3.39 4.72 25.37
CA GLN A 63 -4.54 3.95 25.85
C GLN A 63 -4.09 2.59 26.35
N PRO A 64 -4.73 2.04 27.39
CA PRO A 64 -4.48 0.68 27.81
C PRO A 64 -4.81 -0.27 26.66
N SER A 65 -3.98 -1.31 26.49
CA SER A 65 -4.25 -2.37 25.53
C SER A 65 -5.62 -2.97 25.85
N VAL A 66 -6.55 -2.83 24.89
CA VAL A 66 -7.86 -3.47 25.00
C VAL A 66 -7.65 -4.91 24.55
N GLU A 67 -7.92 -5.86 25.44
CA GLU A 67 -8.02 -7.27 25.05
C GLU A 67 -9.03 -7.38 23.93
N ARG A 68 -8.62 -8.04 22.83
CA ARG A 68 -9.52 -8.36 21.74
C ARG A 68 -10.56 -9.33 22.27
N GLU A 69 -11.70 -8.84 22.66
CA GLU A 69 -12.84 -9.71 22.86
C GLU A 69 -13.18 -10.37 21.53
N PRO A 70 -13.27 -11.70 21.49
CA PRO A 70 -13.72 -12.38 20.29
C PRO A 70 -15.14 -11.93 19.98
N TYR A 71 -15.27 -11.07 18.98
CA TYR A 71 -16.57 -10.54 18.56
C TYR A 71 -17.40 -11.67 17.94
N ASN A 72 -18.43 -12.08 18.62
CA ASN A 72 -19.31 -13.15 18.17
C ASN A 72 -20.46 -12.56 17.32
N TYR A 73 -20.26 -12.48 16.02
CA TYR A 73 -21.26 -12.00 15.07
C TYR A 73 -22.60 -12.76 15.08
N HIS A 74 -22.61 -13.97 15.61
CA HIS A 74 -23.82 -14.81 15.71
C HIS A 74 -24.78 -14.32 16.81
N MET A 75 -24.29 -13.58 17.79
CA MET A 75 -25.09 -13.09 18.92
C MET A 75 -25.87 -11.81 18.62
N GLU A 76 -25.45 -11.00 17.66
CA GLU A 76 -26.08 -9.69 17.39
C GLU A 76 -27.24 -9.70 16.39
N ARG A 77 -27.34 -10.73 15.55
CA ARG A 77 -28.41 -10.83 14.53
C ARG A 77 -28.94 -12.24 14.45
N SER A 78 -30.01 -12.51 15.18
CA SER A 78 -30.73 -13.77 15.03
C SER A 78 -31.24 -13.90 13.58
N GLY A 79 -30.88 -15.02 12.92
CA GLY A 79 -31.34 -15.39 11.58
C GLY A 79 -30.53 -14.86 10.39
N VAL A 80 -29.43 -14.12 10.62
CA VAL A 80 -28.51 -13.73 9.55
C VAL A 80 -27.13 -14.36 9.80
N VAL A 81 -26.81 -15.39 9.05
CA VAL A 81 -25.46 -15.94 9.00
C VAL A 81 -24.62 -15.11 8.04
N GLN A 82 -23.81 -14.20 8.55
CA GLN A 82 -22.80 -13.54 7.73
C GLN A 82 -21.62 -14.50 7.57
N VAL A 83 -21.64 -15.28 6.51
CA VAL A 83 -20.45 -16.03 6.09
C VAL A 83 -19.51 -15.06 5.41
N ARG A 84 -18.50 -14.59 6.14
CA ARG A 84 -17.35 -13.94 5.52
C ARG A 84 -16.61 -15.04 4.78
N MET A 85 -16.81 -15.11 3.47
CA MET A 85 -16.05 -16.06 2.65
C MET A 85 -14.58 -15.65 2.71
N ALA A 86 -13.78 -16.47 3.37
CA ALA A 86 -12.34 -16.28 3.37
C ALA A 86 -11.80 -16.41 1.92
N PRO A 87 -10.77 -15.65 1.53
CA PRO A 87 -10.24 -15.63 0.16
C PRO A 87 -9.99 -17.01 -0.44
N GLN A 88 -9.60 -18.00 0.36
CA GLN A 88 -9.38 -19.38 -0.09
C GLN A 88 -10.61 -20.03 -0.75
N PHE A 89 -11.84 -19.60 -0.43
CA PHE A 89 -13.04 -20.18 -1.02
C PHE A 89 -13.31 -19.72 -2.45
N TRP A 90 -12.78 -18.58 -2.86
CA TRP A 90 -13.05 -18.03 -4.21
C TRP A 90 -11.79 -17.77 -5.03
N VAL A 91 -10.64 -17.54 -4.41
CA VAL A 91 -9.36 -17.30 -5.12
C VAL A 91 -8.95 -18.54 -5.91
N GLY A 92 -9.08 -19.75 -5.32
CA GLY A 92 -8.70 -21.02 -5.92
C GLY A 92 -9.69 -21.59 -6.96
N ARG A 93 -10.84 -20.94 -7.19
CA ARG A 93 -11.82 -21.44 -8.17
C ARG A 93 -11.45 -21.00 -9.58
N ALA A 94 -11.31 -21.97 -10.49
CA ALA A 94 -11.10 -21.70 -11.91
C ALA A 94 -12.38 -21.24 -12.63
N GLU A 95 -13.55 -21.56 -12.07
CA GLU A 95 -14.88 -21.28 -12.63
C GLU A 95 -15.32 -19.84 -12.33
N GLY A 96 -16.08 -19.22 -13.22
CA GLY A 96 -16.68 -17.91 -13.03
C GLY A 96 -16.46 -16.94 -14.20
N ASP A 97 -16.89 -15.69 -14.02
CA ASP A 97 -16.71 -14.64 -15.04
C ASP A 97 -15.21 -14.27 -15.16
N ILE A 98 -14.58 -14.86 -16.14
CA ILE A 98 -13.15 -14.73 -16.42
C ILE A 98 -12.74 -13.27 -16.58
N THR A 99 -13.62 -12.41 -17.09
CA THR A 99 -13.28 -11.00 -17.36
C THR A 99 -13.14 -10.16 -16.09
N LYS A 100 -13.82 -10.53 -15.01
CA LYS A 100 -13.76 -9.85 -13.71
C LYS A 100 -12.89 -10.59 -12.70
N ALA A 101 -12.75 -11.89 -12.87
CA ALA A 101 -12.11 -12.75 -11.88
C ALA A 101 -10.61 -12.48 -11.68
N GLY A 102 -9.89 -11.98 -12.69
CA GLY A 102 -8.44 -11.73 -12.58
C GLY A 102 -8.08 -10.75 -11.48
N ARG A 103 -8.75 -9.61 -11.44
CA ARG A 103 -8.54 -8.61 -10.39
C ARG A 103 -8.86 -9.17 -9.01
N ASP A 104 -10.05 -9.76 -8.86
CA ASP A 104 -10.51 -10.27 -7.58
C ASP A 104 -9.61 -11.39 -7.06
N LYS A 105 -9.08 -12.23 -7.97
CA LYS A 105 -8.11 -13.27 -7.63
C LYS A 105 -6.76 -12.70 -7.21
N LEU A 106 -6.27 -11.69 -7.92
CA LEU A 106 -5.04 -10.99 -7.54
C LEU A 106 -5.18 -10.34 -6.16
N GLU A 107 -6.26 -9.58 -5.92
CA GLU A 107 -6.52 -8.95 -4.63
C GLU A 107 -6.60 -9.98 -3.49
N GLY A 108 -7.30 -11.08 -3.70
CA GLY A 108 -7.42 -12.13 -2.70
C GLY A 108 -6.12 -12.87 -2.42
N PHE A 109 -5.33 -13.16 -3.46
CA PHE A 109 -3.99 -13.73 -3.30
C PHE A 109 -3.07 -12.79 -2.53
N LEU A 110 -3.08 -11.51 -2.88
CA LEU A 110 -2.26 -10.51 -2.19
C LEU A 110 -2.64 -10.37 -0.72
N GLN A 111 -3.93 -10.48 -0.38
CA GLN A 111 -4.37 -10.49 1.02
C GLN A 111 -3.78 -11.68 1.78
N GLN A 112 -3.80 -12.86 1.19
CA GLN A 112 -3.21 -14.06 1.79
C GLN A 112 -1.69 -13.93 1.90
N LEU A 113 -1.03 -13.45 0.84
CA LEU A 113 0.41 -13.25 0.83
C LEU A 113 0.84 -12.23 1.89
N ALA A 114 0.10 -11.11 2.04
CA ALA A 114 0.38 -10.13 3.07
C ALA A 114 0.26 -10.75 4.48
N SER A 115 -0.80 -11.52 4.76
CA SER A 115 -0.97 -12.21 6.03
C SER A 115 0.19 -13.19 6.31
N CYS A 116 0.66 -13.92 5.30
CA CYS A 116 1.80 -14.82 5.44
C CYS A 116 3.11 -14.06 5.71
N LEU A 117 3.37 -12.97 4.98
CA LEU A 117 4.56 -12.15 5.18
C LEU A 117 4.58 -11.48 6.56
N LEU A 118 3.42 -11.08 7.06
CA LEU A 118 3.24 -10.52 8.40
C LEU A 118 3.23 -11.60 9.49
N LYS A 119 3.36 -12.87 9.12
CA LYS A 119 3.35 -14.03 10.04
C LYS A 119 2.09 -14.07 10.91
N GLU A 120 0.95 -13.66 10.36
CA GLU A 120 -0.33 -13.73 11.07
C GLU A 120 -0.66 -15.20 11.40
N PRO A 121 -1.28 -15.47 12.57
CA PRO A 121 -1.73 -16.81 12.92
C PRO A 121 -2.69 -17.36 11.86
N ASP A 122 -2.53 -18.65 11.51
CA ASP A 122 -3.37 -19.36 10.54
C ASP A 122 -3.35 -18.78 9.11
N ALA A 123 -2.35 -17.96 8.78
CA ALA A 123 -2.17 -17.46 7.42
C ALA A 123 -1.87 -18.62 6.46
N VAL A 124 -2.63 -18.69 5.38
CA VAL A 124 -2.51 -19.74 4.35
C VAL A 124 -2.55 -19.10 2.97
N VAL A 125 -1.68 -19.56 2.09
CA VAL A 125 -1.76 -19.24 0.66
C VAL A 125 -2.48 -20.36 -0.08
N THR A 126 -3.52 -20.00 -0.82
CA THR A 126 -4.29 -20.95 -1.64
C THR A 126 -3.45 -21.45 -2.81
N ASP A 127 -3.52 -22.75 -3.11
CA ASP A 127 -2.93 -23.32 -4.33
C ASP A 127 -3.65 -22.77 -5.58
N LEU A 128 -2.95 -21.96 -6.34
CA LEU A 128 -3.47 -21.33 -7.56
C LEU A 128 -3.10 -22.08 -8.84
N ARG A 129 -2.36 -23.18 -8.77
CA ARG A 129 -1.96 -23.94 -9.97
C ARG A 129 -3.14 -24.31 -10.89
N PRO A 130 -4.29 -24.78 -10.37
CA PRO A 130 -5.45 -25.06 -11.22
C PRO A 130 -5.99 -23.82 -11.94
N VAL A 131 -6.03 -22.69 -11.24
CA VAL A 131 -6.50 -21.40 -11.77
C VAL A 131 -5.56 -20.87 -12.84
N LEU A 132 -4.26 -20.91 -12.58
CA LEU A 132 -3.23 -20.40 -13.50
C LEU A 132 -3.10 -21.28 -14.75
N ARG A 133 -3.26 -22.61 -14.58
CA ARG A 133 -3.33 -23.52 -15.72
C ARG A 133 -4.52 -23.20 -16.63
N ALA A 134 -5.71 -23.05 -16.06
CA ALA A 134 -6.88 -22.64 -16.82
C ALA A 134 -6.70 -21.27 -17.48
N ALA A 135 -6.06 -20.33 -16.78
CA ALA A 135 -5.77 -18.98 -17.28
C ALA A 135 -4.87 -19.00 -18.53
N CYS A 136 -3.93 -19.93 -18.64
CA CYS A 136 -3.07 -20.05 -19.82
C CYS A 136 -3.84 -20.20 -21.13
N GLU A 137 -5.04 -20.76 -21.09
CA GLU A 137 -5.85 -21.00 -22.29
C GLU A 137 -6.55 -19.74 -22.81
N PHE A 138 -6.95 -18.82 -21.92
CA PHE A 138 -7.76 -17.67 -22.31
C PHE A 138 -7.07 -16.32 -22.17
N VAL A 139 -6.12 -16.17 -21.24
CA VAL A 139 -5.44 -14.89 -20.96
C VAL A 139 -4.83 -14.26 -22.21
N PRO A 140 -4.17 -15.01 -23.12
CA PRO A 140 -3.62 -14.40 -24.34
C PRO A 140 -4.66 -13.73 -25.26
N ARG A 141 -5.95 -14.11 -25.13
CA ARG A 141 -7.04 -13.56 -25.94
C ARG A 141 -7.75 -12.38 -25.30
N LEU A 142 -7.47 -12.09 -24.02
CA LEU A 142 -8.07 -10.97 -23.31
C LEU A 142 -7.46 -9.63 -23.76
N GLU A 143 -8.22 -8.56 -23.59
CA GLU A 143 -7.69 -7.19 -23.64
C GLU A 143 -6.63 -6.99 -22.56
N LYS A 144 -5.60 -6.19 -22.83
CA LYS A 144 -4.47 -5.91 -21.93
C LYS A 144 -4.91 -5.63 -20.49
N ARG A 145 -5.87 -4.72 -20.28
CA ARG A 145 -6.37 -4.35 -18.94
C ARG A 145 -6.98 -5.51 -18.16
N LEU A 146 -7.51 -6.53 -18.84
CA LEU A 146 -8.15 -7.69 -18.19
C LEU A 146 -7.14 -8.80 -17.93
N ARG A 147 -6.07 -8.88 -18.72
CA ARG A 147 -5.03 -9.90 -18.57
C ARG A 147 -3.93 -9.51 -17.60
N LEU A 148 -3.62 -8.19 -17.44
CA LEU A 148 -2.58 -7.73 -16.52
C LEU A 148 -2.70 -8.29 -15.09
N PRO A 149 -3.89 -8.34 -14.45
CA PRO A 149 -4.03 -8.95 -13.14
C PRO A 149 -3.67 -10.45 -13.12
N TYR A 150 -3.97 -11.20 -14.18
CA TYR A 150 -3.58 -12.62 -14.28
C TYR A 150 -2.07 -12.78 -14.47
N LEU A 151 -1.45 -11.94 -15.29
CA LEU A 151 0.00 -11.96 -15.49
C LEU A 151 0.75 -11.64 -14.19
N ALA A 152 0.31 -10.60 -13.47
CA ALA A 152 0.85 -10.27 -12.15
C ALA A 152 0.63 -11.41 -11.14
N LEU A 153 -0.57 -11.99 -11.11
CA LEU A 153 -0.88 -13.13 -10.25
C LEU A 153 0.05 -14.32 -10.52
N HIS A 154 0.28 -14.65 -11.80
CA HIS A 154 1.16 -15.75 -12.19
C HIS A 154 2.60 -15.50 -11.77
N ALA A 155 3.13 -14.29 -12.06
CA ALA A 155 4.49 -13.92 -11.69
C ALA A 155 4.68 -13.97 -10.16
N LEU A 156 3.78 -13.35 -9.40
CA LEU A 156 3.85 -13.28 -7.94
C LEU A 156 3.65 -14.65 -7.28
N PHE A 157 2.73 -15.48 -7.77
CA PHE A 157 2.54 -16.82 -7.24
C PHE A 157 3.82 -17.66 -7.39
N ASN A 158 4.37 -17.73 -8.60
CA ASN A 158 5.58 -18.51 -8.87
C ASN A 158 6.81 -18.00 -8.11
N MET A 159 6.82 -16.74 -7.72
CA MET A 159 7.92 -16.17 -6.95
C MET A 159 7.88 -16.59 -5.47
N HIS A 160 6.68 -16.71 -4.91
CA HIS A 160 6.49 -16.94 -3.47
C HIS A 160 6.20 -18.39 -3.10
N VAL A 161 6.15 -19.30 -4.06
CA VAL A 161 6.00 -20.74 -3.79
C VAL A 161 7.33 -21.50 -3.96
N ALA A 162 7.41 -22.69 -3.37
CA ALA A 162 8.56 -23.54 -3.53
C ALA A 162 8.69 -24.00 -5.00
N ARG A 163 9.94 -24.31 -5.42
CA ARG A 163 10.22 -24.72 -6.82
C ARG A 163 9.35 -25.88 -7.31
N GLN A 164 9.04 -26.85 -6.45
CA GLN A 164 8.21 -28.00 -6.76
C GLN A 164 6.72 -27.64 -6.95
N ASP A 165 6.31 -26.47 -6.47
CA ASP A 165 4.92 -26.03 -6.47
C ASP A 165 4.65 -24.93 -7.51
N LEU A 166 5.61 -24.66 -8.39
CA LEU A 166 5.44 -23.66 -9.44
C LEU A 166 4.27 -24.02 -10.35
N ALA A 167 3.49 -23.02 -10.72
CA ALA A 167 2.51 -23.16 -11.78
C ALA A 167 3.21 -23.23 -13.13
N GLU A 168 2.79 -24.21 -13.94
CA GLU A 168 3.25 -24.32 -15.33
C GLU A 168 2.92 -23.05 -16.10
N MET A 169 3.89 -22.55 -16.86
CA MET A 169 3.76 -21.35 -17.65
C MET A 169 3.93 -21.70 -19.13
N SER A 170 2.95 -21.34 -19.96
CA SER A 170 3.12 -21.48 -21.40
C SER A 170 4.07 -20.39 -21.92
N SER A 171 4.78 -20.67 -23.01
CA SER A 171 5.68 -19.69 -23.64
C SER A 171 4.94 -18.38 -24.01
N ALA A 172 3.65 -18.47 -24.36
CA ALA A 172 2.82 -17.30 -24.62
C ALA A 172 2.61 -16.43 -23.38
N ILE A 173 2.35 -17.04 -22.22
CA ILE A 173 2.20 -16.30 -20.95
C ILE A 173 3.55 -15.71 -20.51
N GLU A 174 4.64 -16.45 -20.66
CA GLU A 174 5.97 -15.96 -20.35
C GLU A 174 6.34 -14.72 -21.17
N ALA A 175 6.09 -14.76 -22.49
CA ALA A 175 6.29 -13.62 -23.36
C ALA A 175 5.46 -12.41 -22.96
N LEU A 176 4.17 -12.62 -22.62
CA LEU A 176 3.28 -11.56 -22.17
C LEU A 176 3.72 -10.96 -20.82
N ILE A 177 4.20 -11.78 -19.90
CA ILE A 177 4.74 -11.30 -18.61
C ILE A 177 5.95 -10.39 -18.88
N GLN A 178 6.88 -10.81 -19.70
CA GLN A 178 8.07 -10.03 -20.04
C GLN A 178 7.71 -8.71 -20.74
N GLU A 179 6.79 -8.75 -21.69
CA GLU A 179 6.37 -7.57 -22.46
C GLU A 179 5.54 -6.61 -21.60
N GLU A 180 4.45 -7.07 -21.00
CA GLU A 180 3.44 -6.20 -20.41
C GLU A 180 3.72 -5.79 -18.97
N LEU A 181 4.38 -6.64 -18.18
CA LEU A 181 4.89 -6.22 -16.86
C LEU A 181 6.21 -5.44 -16.98
N GLY A 182 6.83 -5.42 -18.14
CA GLY A 182 7.89 -4.47 -18.48
C GLY A 182 7.41 -3.03 -18.69
N GLU A 183 6.12 -2.82 -18.95
CA GLU A 183 5.52 -1.50 -19.15
C GLU A 183 4.87 -0.93 -17.88
N PRO A 184 4.83 0.43 -17.71
CA PRO A 184 4.24 1.06 -16.53
C PRO A 184 2.76 0.74 -16.37
N SER A 185 2.43 0.02 -15.30
CA SER A 185 1.05 -0.26 -14.86
C SER A 185 1.04 -0.48 -13.33
N SER A 186 -0.14 -0.50 -12.72
CA SER A 186 -0.27 -0.78 -11.29
C SER A 186 0.16 -2.21 -10.97
N GLU A 187 -0.19 -3.15 -11.82
CA GLU A 187 0.12 -4.57 -11.70
C GLU A 187 1.62 -4.84 -11.88
N ALA A 188 2.23 -4.18 -12.86
CA ALA A 188 3.66 -4.29 -13.09
C ALA A 188 4.47 -3.64 -11.96
N LEU A 189 4.04 -2.47 -11.47
CA LEU A 189 4.65 -1.80 -10.33
C LEU A 189 4.63 -2.71 -9.10
N LEU A 190 3.48 -3.35 -8.83
CA LEU A 190 3.35 -4.33 -7.75
C LEU A 190 4.30 -5.52 -7.94
N ALA A 191 4.31 -6.11 -9.14
CA ALA A 191 5.16 -7.26 -9.43
C ALA A 191 6.63 -6.95 -9.18
N HIS A 192 7.14 -5.81 -9.63
CA HIS A 192 8.52 -5.39 -9.39
C HIS A 192 8.80 -5.12 -7.91
N ALA A 193 7.96 -4.34 -7.22
CA ALA A 193 8.18 -4.00 -5.81
C ALA A 193 8.19 -5.23 -4.90
N VAL A 194 7.23 -6.15 -5.10
CA VAL A 194 7.12 -7.35 -4.26
C VAL A 194 8.21 -8.37 -4.59
N SER A 195 8.73 -8.38 -5.83
CA SER A 195 9.86 -9.23 -6.22
C SER A 195 11.22 -8.71 -5.78
N GLY A 196 11.31 -7.51 -5.25
CA GLY A 196 12.56 -6.84 -4.98
C GLY A 196 13.37 -6.54 -6.24
N GLN A 197 12.72 -6.54 -7.41
CA GLN A 197 13.35 -6.18 -8.67
C GLN A 197 13.27 -4.68 -8.88
N THR A 198 14.35 -4.11 -9.36
CA THR A 198 14.34 -2.69 -9.73
C THR A 198 13.33 -2.44 -10.86
N VAL A 199 12.45 -1.48 -10.66
CA VAL A 199 11.51 -1.02 -11.70
C VAL A 199 12.29 -0.52 -12.92
N PRO A 200 12.08 -1.08 -14.13
CA PRO A 200 12.91 -0.79 -15.31
C PRO A 200 12.64 0.57 -15.96
N TRP A 201 11.60 1.28 -15.48
CA TRP A 201 11.15 2.55 -16.08
C TRP A 201 11.93 3.74 -15.55
N SER A 202 11.78 4.89 -16.23
CA SER A 202 12.26 6.17 -15.71
C SER A 202 11.61 6.50 -14.36
N LEU A 203 12.29 7.33 -13.58
CA LEU A 203 11.76 7.79 -12.27
C LEU A 203 10.41 8.49 -12.42
N GLU A 204 10.25 9.27 -13.50
CA GLU A 204 9.01 9.97 -13.83
C GLU A 204 7.86 8.97 -14.11
N ALA A 205 8.13 7.93 -14.92
CA ALA A 205 7.15 6.90 -15.23
C ALA A 205 6.76 6.09 -13.97
N HIS A 206 7.71 5.82 -13.07
CA HIS A 206 7.44 5.16 -11.78
C HIS A 206 6.53 6.04 -10.91
N ARG A 207 6.87 7.34 -10.75
CA ARG A 207 6.05 8.30 -10.00
C ARG A 207 4.63 8.42 -10.58
N ALA A 208 4.52 8.47 -11.90
CA ALA A 208 3.23 8.51 -12.60
C ALA A 208 2.41 7.23 -12.38
N ALA A 209 3.03 6.06 -12.43
CA ALA A 209 2.36 4.78 -12.18
C ALA A 209 1.81 4.69 -10.75
N LEU A 210 2.61 5.06 -9.73
CA LEU A 210 2.15 5.10 -8.34
C LEU A 210 1.00 6.10 -8.15
N SER A 211 1.12 7.31 -8.67
CA SER A 211 0.07 8.34 -8.57
C SER A 211 -1.23 7.89 -9.24
N ASN A 212 -1.12 7.22 -10.39
CA ASN A 212 -2.27 6.68 -11.11
C ASN A 212 -2.96 5.56 -10.32
N TYR A 213 -2.18 4.66 -9.71
CA TYR A 213 -2.70 3.62 -8.82
C TYR A 213 -3.48 4.24 -7.65
N LEU A 214 -2.87 5.17 -6.90
CA LEU A 214 -3.48 5.80 -5.72
C LEU A 214 -4.78 6.54 -6.05
N ARG A 215 -4.83 7.19 -7.22
CA ARG A 215 -6.05 7.86 -7.69
C ARG A 215 -7.16 6.88 -8.07
N ARG A 216 -6.80 5.74 -8.69
CA ARG A 216 -7.76 4.77 -9.21
C ARG A 216 -8.27 3.77 -8.18
N ARG A 217 -7.50 3.46 -7.14
CA ARG A 217 -7.89 2.47 -6.12
C ARG A 217 -9.21 2.78 -5.43
N ALA A 218 -9.60 4.06 -5.35
CA ALA A 218 -10.87 4.50 -4.75
C ALA A 218 -12.09 4.28 -5.66
N ALA A 219 -11.89 4.03 -6.97
CA ALA A 219 -12.98 3.78 -7.89
C ALA A 219 -13.65 2.42 -7.62
N ALA A 220 -14.92 2.28 -7.97
CA ALA A 220 -15.68 1.05 -7.76
C ALA A 220 -15.04 -0.19 -8.40
N ASN A 221 -14.35 0.01 -9.54
CA ASN A 221 -13.63 -1.05 -10.26
C ASN A 221 -12.10 -0.90 -10.15
N GLY A 222 -11.61 -0.14 -9.17
CA GLY A 222 -10.18 0.05 -8.92
C GLY A 222 -9.56 -1.20 -8.31
N LEU A 223 -8.34 -1.52 -8.72
CA LEU A 223 -7.52 -2.55 -8.10
C LEU A 223 -7.05 -2.04 -6.73
N ARG A 224 -7.16 -2.87 -5.68
CA ARG A 224 -6.82 -2.51 -4.30
C ARG A 224 -5.80 -3.46 -3.75
N PHE A 225 -4.67 -2.91 -3.36
CA PHE A 225 -3.64 -3.71 -2.70
C PHE A 225 -3.78 -3.64 -1.18
N PRO A 226 -3.37 -4.68 -0.44
CA PRO A 226 -3.17 -4.60 1.00
C PRO A 226 -2.23 -3.45 1.36
N ARG A 227 -2.43 -2.85 2.54
CA ARG A 227 -1.61 -1.72 3.02
C ARG A 227 -0.12 -2.01 3.02
N LEU A 228 0.26 -3.24 3.31
CA LEU A 228 1.64 -3.71 3.24
C LEU A 228 2.25 -3.41 1.85
N PHE A 229 1.56 -3.81 0.78
CA PHE A 229 2.07 -3.62 -0.57
C PHE A 229 1.93 -2.18 -1.05
N GLU A 230 0.90 -1.45 -0.63
CA GLU A 230 0.82 -0.01 -0.91
C GLU A 230 2.02 0.75 -0.32
N ALA A 231 2.42 0.41 0.91
CA ALA A 231 3.62 0.97 1.52
C ALA A 231 4.89 0.53 0.77
N ALA A 232 4.98 -0.73 0.36
CA ALA A 232 6.10 -1.23 -0.44
C ALA A 232 6.29 -0.44 -1.73
N LEU A 233 5.19 -0.17 -2.48
CA LEU A 233 5.25 0.64 -3.72
C LEU A 233 5.80 2.05 -3.46
N ALA A 234 5.38 2.67 -2.38
CA ALA A 234 5.84 4.01 -2.02
C ALA A 234 7.32 3.98 -1.59
N LEU A 235 7.72 3.02 -0.77
CA LEU A 235 9.10 2.89 -0.28
C LEU A 235 10.08 2.57 -1.41
N GLU A 236 9.70 1.78 -2.41
CA GLU A 236 10.50 1.52 -3.61
C GLU A 236 10.75 2.80 -4.42
N LEU A 237 9.73 3.65 -4.58
CA LEU A 237 9.90 4.96 -5.21
C LEU A 237 10.79 5.87 -4.36
N ALA A 238 10.60 5.87 -3.03
CA ALA A 238 11.41 6.67 -2.11
C ALA A 238 12.89 6.30 -2.19
N GLU A 239 13.24 5.00 -2.25
CA GLU A 239 14.62 4.55 -2.42
C GLU A 239 15.23 5.00 -3.75
N ARG A 240 14.47 4.96 -4.84
CA ARG A 240 14.95 5.47 -6.13
C ARG A 240 15.21 6.97 -6.10
N LEU A 241 14.32 7.75 -5.46
CA LEU A 241 14.50 9.19 -5.27
C LEU A 241 15.75 9.50 -4.45
N ARG A 242 15.92 8.76 -3.34
CA ARG A 242 17.14 8.84 -2.52
C ARG A 242 18.40 8.53 -3.33
N GLY A 243 18.34 7.49 -4.17
CA GLY A 243 19.47 7.06 -5.02
C GLY A 243 19.92 8.11 -6.03
N VAL A 244 19.02 9.00 -6.48
CA VAL A 244 19.36 10.13 -7.37
C VAL A 244 19.58 11.44 -6.61
N GLY A 245 19.55 11.43 -5.27
CA GLY A 245 19.78 12.61 -4.43
C GLY A 245 18.56 13.52 -4.25
N ASP A 246 17.38 13.14 -4.75
CA ASP A 246 16.13 13.89 -4.52
C ASP A 246 15.56 13.56 -3.13
N MET A 247 16.17 14.14 -2.11
CA MET A 247 15.79 13.93 -0.71
C MET A 247 14.45 14.57 -0.35
N GLU A 248 14.03 15.61 -1.05
CA GLU A 248 12.74 16.24 -0.85
C GLU A 248 11.63 15.32 -1.35
N GLY A 249 11.71 14.87 -2.59
CA GLY A 249 10.77 13.90 -3.14
C GLY A 249 10.75 12.57 -2.37
N CYS A 250 11.91 12.14 -1.85
CA CYS A 250 11.99 10.96 -0.99
C CYS A 250 11.15 11.15 0.29
N ARG A 251 11.28 12.29 0.98
CA ARG A 251 10.47 12.60 2.17
C ARG A 251 8.98 12.63 1.89
N GLU A 252 8.58 13.24 0.77
CA GLU A 252 7.18 13.27 0.36
C GLU A 252 6.58 11.87 0.21
N VAL A 253 7.32 10.99 -0.46
CA VAL A 253 6.84 9.64 -0.74
C VAL A 253 6.83 8.77 0.52
N VAL A 254 7.80 8.92 1.44
CA VAL A 254 7.77 8.25 2.74
C VAL A 254 6.59 8.77 3.58
N ALA A 255 6.37 10.09 3.61
CA ALA A 255 5.21 10.67 4.29
C ALA A 255 3.88 10.12 3.71
N LEU A 256 3.80 9.96 2.39
CA LEU A 256 2.66 9.33 1.73
C LEU A 256 2.45 7.88 2.19
N ALA A 257 3.52 7.09 2.35
CA ALA A 257 3.42 5.73 2.88
C ALA A 257 2.87 5.72 4.31
N VAL A 258 3.35 6.64 5.16
CA VAL A 258 2.86 6.81 6.53
C VAL A 258 1.39 7.25 6.55
N GLU A 259 0.97 8.15 5.68
CA GLU A 259 -0.43 8.60 5.59
C GLU A 259 -1.38 7.46 5.16
N ASN A 260 -0.93 6.60 4.24
CA ASN A 260 -1.72 5.47 3.77
C ASN A 260 -1.75 4.29 4.77
N HIS A 261 -0.74 4.18 5.63
CA HIS A 261 -0.68 3.17 6.68
C HIS A 261 -0.31 3.80 8.03
N PRO A 262 -1.21 4.62 8.60
CA PRO A 262 -0.94 5.34 9.83
C PRO A 262 -0.75 4.38 11.01
N GLY A 263 0.19 4.73 11.88
CA GLY A 263 0.48 3.96 13.09
C GLY A 263 1.42 2.77 12.91
N HIS A 264 1.93 2.50 11.70
CA HIS A 264 2.92 1.45 11.50
C HIS A 264 4.30 1.90 12.07
N PRO A 265 4.86 1.19 13.08
CA PRO A 265 6.07 1.65 13.78
C PRO A 265 7.26 1.84 12.85
N GLY A 266 7.54 0.87 11.98
CA GLY A 266 8.66 0.93 11.04
C GLY A 266 8.58 2.10 10.05
N LEU A 267 7.35 2.46 9.59
CA LEU A 267 7.16 3.63 8.72
C LEU A 267 7.42 4.95 9.47
N LEU A 268 6.96 5.04 10.70
CA LEU A 268 7.20 6.23 11.55
C LEU A 268 8.68 6.41 11.86
N GLU A 269 9.37 5.30 12.12
CA GLU A 269 10.82 5.28 12.31
C GLU A 269 11.56 5.67 11.02
N ALA A 270 11.18 5.09 9.88
CA ALA A 270 11.76 5.43 8.59
C ALA A 270 11.56 6.92 8.23
N GLU A 271 10.39 7.49 8.50
CA GLU A 271 10.12 8.91 8.30
C GLU A 271 11.01 9.79 9.19
N THR A 272 11.20 9.39 10.45
CA THR A 272 12.03 10.14 11.41
C THR A 272 13.52 10.05 11.08
N ASN A 273 13.99 8.89 10.67
CA ASN A 273 15.40 8.58 10.46
C ASN A 273 15.85 8.69 8.99
N LEU A 274 15.06 9.28 8.13
CA LEU A 274 15.26 9.33 6.69
C LEU A 274 16.61 9.94 6.25
N LEU A 275 17.20 10.77 7.09
CA LEU A 275 18.51 11.42 6.85
C LEU A 275 19.69 10.50 7.16
N LEU A 276 19.47 9.37 7.82
CA LEU A 276 20.51 8.36 8.05
C LEU A 276 20.75 7.59 6.74
N ALA A 277 22.02 7.38 6.40
CA ALA A 277 22.45 6.89 5.10
C ALA A 277 22.09 5.43 4.75
N SER A 278 21.13 4.83 5.42
CA SER A 278 20.71 3.46 5.18
C SER A 278 19.77 3.37 3.96
N PRO A 279 19.90 2.34 3.12
CA PRO A 279 18.94 2.09 2.04
C PRO A 279 17.52 1.88 2.58
N ILE A 280 16.53 2.41 1.89
CA ILE A 280 15.12 2.21 2.21
C ILE A 280 14.71 0.86 1.61
N ARG A 281 14.66 -0.17 2.44
CA ARG A 281 14.18 -1.50 2.06
C ARG A 281 12.82 -1.74 2.70
N TRP A 282 11.79 -1.84 1.91
CA TRP A 282 10.44 -2.00 2.43
C TRP A 282 10.27 -3.26 3.31
N HIS A 283 11.00 -4.34 3.01
CA HIS A 283 10.96 -5.55 3.82
C HIS A 283 11.45 -5.30 5.25
N ASP A 284 12.54 -4.55 5.40
CA ASP A 284 13.14 -4.25 6.71
C ASP A 284 12.24 -3.30 7.53
N ILE A 285 11.45 -2.47 6.85
CA ILE A 285 10.56 -1.47 7.47
C ILE A 285 9.19 -2.08 7.81
N MET A 286 8.66 -2.92 6.91
CA MET A 286 7.27 -3.35 6.98
C MET A 286 7.07 -4.73 7.57
N LEU A 287 8.09 -5.59 7.57
CA LEU A 287 7.96 -6.96 8.04
C LEU A 287 8.49 -7.11 9.47
N PRO A 288 7.89 -8.00 10.28
CA PRO A 288 8.37 -8.26 11.62
C PRO A 288 9.78 -8.87 11.57
N ALA A 289 10.67 -8.38 12.44
CA ALA A 289 12.01 -8.92 12.56
C ALA A 289 12.00 -10.44 12.83
N ALA A 290 13.05 -11.14 12.42
CA ALA A 290 13.11 -12.60 12.57
C ALA A 290 13.09 -13.04 14.06
N GLU A 291 13.59 -12.20 14.96
CA GLU A 291 13.66 -12.45 16.41
C GLU A 291 12.31 -12.29 17.10
N ASP A 292 11.48 -11.34 16.66
CA ASP A 292 10.15 -11.12 17.25
C ASP A 292 9.19 -12.28 17.00
N ALA A 293 9.42 -13.04 15.94
CA ALA A 293 8.62 -14.22 15.60
C ALA A 293 8.77 -15.40 16.57
N GLN A 294 9.86 -15.44 17.35
CA GLN A 294 10.05 -16.47 18.38
C GLN A 294 9.37 -16.09 19.70
N ALA A 295 9.33 -14.82 20.04
CA ALA A 295 8.69 -14.34 21.26
C ALA A 295 7.15 -14.44 21.24
N GLN A 296 6.52 -14.42 20.06
CA GLN A 296 5.07 -14.58 19.92
C GLN A 296 4.60 -16.04 19.93
N ARG A 297 5.52 -17.01 19.91
CA ARG A 297 5.20 -18.45 19.97
C ARG A 297 5.43 -19.08 21.37
N ALA A 298 5.93 -18.31 22.30
CA ALA A 298 6.14 -18.70 23.69
C ALA A 298 5.02 -18.15 24.59
#